data_175115f7f5c449d5a201d7f82daeec84
#
_entry.id   175115f7f5c449d5a201d7f82daeec84
#
_cell.length_a   1.000
_cell.length_b   1.000
_cell.length_c   1.000
_cell.angle_alpha   90.00
_cell.angle_beta   90.00
_cell.angle_gamma   90.00
#
_symmetry.space_group_name_H-M   'P 1'
#
loop_
_entity.id
_entity.type
_entity.pdbx_description
1 polymer ?
#
loop_
_entity_poly.entity_id
_entity_poly.type
_entity_poly.pdbx_seq_one_letter_code
_entity_poly.pdbx_strand_id
1 'polypeptide(L)'
;FLNLIIGLLRPKGELVAITPRSFCNGPYFKLFRQRLLKQMSLRRLHVFGSRTAAFKHDNVLQENIIIRAVKNAKPSSSIIVSQSGGGVADAVRSRAFRAAEIVSPTDTEAFIHIPTCKEHLAARAHVARLDSTLDRLGLTVSTGRVVDFRARDHIRQQPEAGTCPLIYPCHFDRLFVTWPALKGRKPNAIREDEQTKRLVI
;
A
#
# COMPACT_ATOMS: atom_id res chain seq x y z
N PHE A 1 6.96 -14.86 -9.47
CA PHE A 1 7.57 -14.60 -10.78
C PHE A 1 8.87 -13.78 -10.61
N LEU A 2 8.84 -12.55 -10.07
CA LEU A 2 10.04 -11.71 -9.86
C LEU A 2 11.13 -12.42 -9.06
N ASN A 3 10.77 -13.23 -8.08
CA ASN A 3 11.70 -14.00 -7.28
C ASN A 3 12.53 -15.01 -8.11
N LEU A 4 11.89 -15.62 -9.11
CA LEU A 4 12.56 -16.49 -10.08
C LEU A 4 13.51 -15.70 -10.97
N ILE A 5 13.05 -14.57 -11.52
CA ILE A 5 13.87 -13.69 -12.38
C ILE A 5 15.13 -13.23 -11.65
N ILE A 6 14.99 -12.79 -10.38
CA ILE A 6 16.15 -12.38 -9.56
C ILE A 6 17.13 -13.55 -9.42
N GLY A 7 16.66 -14.78 -9.27
CA GLY A 7 17.51 -15.97 -9.21
C GLY A 7 18.31 -16.21 -10.50
N LEU A 8 17.64 -16.07 -11.64
CA LEU A 8 18.21 -16.37 -12.97
C LEU A 8 19.12 -15.28 -13.53
N LEU A 9 18.97 -14.03 -13.09
CA LEU A 9 19.82 -12.94 -13.54
C LEU A 9 21.30 -13.23 -13.20
N ARG A 10 22.19 -12.99 -14.15
CA ARG A 10 23.63 -12.98 -13.90
C ARG A 10 24.06 -11.76 -13.07
N PRO A 11 25.20 -11.80 -12.38
CA PRO A 11 25.76 -10.64 -11.70
C PRO A 11 25.86 -9.43 -12.65
N LYS A 12 25.51 -8.23 -12.17
CA LYS A 12 25.41 -6.97 -12.94
C LYS A 12 24.27 -6.96 -13.98
N GLY A 13 23.47 -8.03 -14.09
CA GLY A 13 22.26 -8.03 -14.91
C GLY A 13 21.24 -7.03 -14.37
N GLU A 14 20.52 -6.36 -15.26
CA GLU A 14 19.49 -5.38 -14.92
C GLU A 14 18.11 -6.01 -14.96
N LEU A 15 17.27 -5.61 -14.00
CA LEU A 15 15.86 -5.86 -13.94
C LEU A 15 15.12 -4.56 -14.14
N VAL A 16 14.24 -4.50 -15.13
CA VAL A 16 13.20 -3.48 -15.26
C VAL A 16 11.86 -4.21 -15.28
N ALA A 17 10.99 -3.89 -14.35
CA ALA A 17 9.70 -4.55 -14.24
C ALA A 17 8.61 -3.57 -13.81
N ILE A 18 7.44 -3.71 -14.41
CA ILE A 18 6.21 -3.13 -13.89
C ILE A 18 5.49 -4.15 -13.02
N THR A 19 5.02 -3.72 -11.86
CA THR A 19 4.45 -4.62 -10.85
C THR A 19 3.53 -3.86 -9.91
N PRO A 20 2.58 -4.54 -9.26
CA PRO A 20 1.81 -3.93 -8.18
C PRO A 20 2.70 -3.33 -7.09
N ARG A 21 2.33 -2.14 -6.62
CA ARG A 21 3.05 -1.44 -5.55
C ARG A 21 2.93 -2.14 -4.19
N SER A 22 1.97 -3.03 -4.02
CA SER A 22 1.65 -3.69 -2.76
C SER A 22 2.82 -4.43 -2.10
N PHE A 23 3.83 -4.86 -2.86
CA PHE A 23 5.00 -5.49 -2.27
C PHE A 23 5.91 -4.52 -1.51
N CYS A 24 5.82 -3.23 -1.76
CA CYS A 24 6.67 -2.23 -1.11
C CYS A 24 6.42 -2.11 0.39
N ASN A 25 5.23 -2.46 0.84
CA ASN A 25 4.82 -2.41 2.24
C ASN A 25 3.97 -3.63 2.61
N GLY A 26 3.51 -3.68 3.87
CA GLY A 26 2.69 -4.77 4.38
C GLY A 26 3.50 -6.04 4.73
N PRO A 27 3.00 -6.87 5.65
CA PRO A 27 3.72 -8.03 6.19
C PRO A 27 3.87 -9.15 5.17
N TYR A 28 2.91 -9.31 4.27
CA TYR A 28 2.82 -10.44 3.34
C TYR A 28 4.06 -10.60 2.43
N PHE A 29 4.65 -9.48 2.01
CA PHE A 29 5.79 -9.49 1.08
C PHE A 29 7.15 -9.26 1.75
N LYS A 30 7.25 -9.38 3.07
CA LYS A 30 8.49 -9.15 3.82
C LYS A 30 9.66 -9.98 3.28
N LEU A 31 9.49 -11.28 3.14
CA LEU A 31 10.55 -12.19 2.65
C LEU A 31 10.98 -11.84 1.22
N PHE A 32 10.03 -11.45 0.37
CA PHE A 32 10.36 -11.00 -0.98
C PHE A 32 11.18 -9.72 -0.97
N ARG A 33 10.79 -8.71 -0.17
CA ARG A 33 11.55 -7.46 -0.03
C ARG A 33 12.97 -7.70 0.46
N GLN A 34 13.11 -8.51 1.51
CA GLN A 34 14.43 -8.85 2.05
C GLN A 34 15.32 -9.51 0.99
N ARG A 35 14.79 -10.45 0.22
CA ARG A 35 15.53 -11.09 -0.87
C ARG A 35 15.87 -10.11 -1.99
N LEU A 36 14.91 -9.30 -2.43
CA LEU A 36 15.11 -8.27 -3.44
C LEU A 36 16.27 -7.33 -3.03
N LEU A 37 16.19 -6.76 -1.83
CA LEU A 37 17.17 -5.79 -1.34
C LEU A 37 18.53 -6.40 -1.05
N LYS A 38 18.60 -7.69 -0.70
CA LYS A 38 19.85 -8.41 -0.50
C LYS A 38 20.59 -8.69 -1.83
N GLN A 39 19.85 -8.99 -2.89
CA GLN A 39 20.43 -9.44 -4.16
C GLN A 39 20.48 -8.37 -5.24
N MET A 40 19.65 -7.34 -5.12
CA MET A 40 19.47 -6.31 -6.14
C MET A 40 19.73 -4.92 -5.54
N SER A 41 20.48 -4.11 -6.26
CA SER A 41 20.66 -2.69 -5.94
C SER A 41 19.61 -1.87 -6.69
N LEU A 42 18.67 -1.27 -5.96
CA LEU A 42 17.65 -0.39 -6.53
C LEU A 42 18.31 0.85 -7.16
N ARG A 43 17.88 1.24 -8.35
CA ARG A 43 18.36 2.40 -9.10
C ARG A 43 17.28 3.42 -9.35
N ARG A 44 16.07 2.96 -9.70
CA ARG A 44 14.94 3.84 -9.99
C ARG A 44 13.63 3.18 -9.60
N LEU A 45 12.72 4.00 -9.09
CA LEU A 45 11.33 3.68 -8.86
C LEU A 45 10.48 4.71 -9.61
N HIS A 46 9.49 4.27 -10.36
CA HIS A 46 8.55 5.14 -11.04
C HIS A 46 7.14 4.84 -10.55
N VAL A 47 6.39 5.85 -10.18
CA VAL A 47 5.00 5.74 -9.73
C VAL A 47 4.08 6.52 -10.66
N PHE A 48 2.86 6.03 -10.78
CA PHE A 48 1.80 6.67 -11.55
C PHE A 48 0.88 7.47 -10.60
N GLY A 49 0.56 8.70 -10.96
CA GLY A 49 -0.32 9.57 -10.18
C GLY A 49 -1.78 9.15 -10.24
N SER A 50 -2.16 8.34 -11.22
CA SER A 50 -3.52 7.82 -11.38
C SER A 50 -3.51 6.28 -11.39
N ARG A 51 -4.45 5.68 -10.65
CA ARG A 51 -4.66 4.21 -10.64
C ARG A 51 -5.27 3.70 -11.92
N THR A 52 -5.95 4.56 -12.66
CA THR A 52 -6.74 4.18 -13.85
C THR A 52 -6.08 4.60 -15.15
N ALA A 53 -5.32 5.69 -15.18
CA ALA A 53 -4.79 6.25 -16.42
C ALA A 53 -3.76 5.34 -17.09
N ALA A 54 -2.86 4.73 -16.31
CA ALA A 54 -1.79 3.87 -16.84
C ALA A 54 -2.30 2.55 -17.45
N PHE A 55 -3.48 2.06 -17.04
CA PHE A 55 -4.07 0.79 -17.47
C PHE A 55 -5.57 0.95 -17.77
N LYS A 56 -5.93 2.08 -18.37
CA LYS A 56 -7.34 2.44 -18.64
C LYS A 56 -8.06 1.40 -19.51
N HIS A 57 -7.36 0.81 -20.45
CA HIS A 57 -7.94 -0.17 -21.37
C HIS A 57 -8.15 -1.55 -20.74
N ASP A 58 -7.41 -1.87 -19.67
CA ASP A 58 -7.48 -3.17 -19.01
C ASP A 58 -8.41 -3.19 -17.79
N ASN A 59 -9.09 -2.09 -17.47
CA ASN A 59 -9.95 -1.92 -16.29
C ASN A 59 -9.26 -2.29 -14.96
N VAL A 60 -7.93 -2.14 -14.89
CA VAL A 60 -7.15 -2.50 -13.71
C VAL A 60 -7.09 -1.31 -12.75
N LEU A 61 -7.78 -1.44 -11.62
CA LEU A 61 -7.73 -0.49 -10.49
C LEU A 61 -6.61 -0.87 -9.52
N GLN A 62 -5.36 -0.77 -9.95
CA GLN A 62 -4.23 -1.14 -9.11
C GLN A 62 -3.12 -0.09 -9.15
N GLU A 63 -2.54 0.23 -7.99
CA GLU A 63 -1.34 1.03 -7.94
C GLU A 63 -0.16 0.20 -8.42
N ASN A 64 0.38 0.56 -9.57
CA ASN A 64 1.56 -0.08 -10.13
C ASN A 64 2.79 0.81 -9.98
N ILE A 65 3.96 0.16 -9.98
CA ILE A 65 5.25 0.84 -10.04
C ILE A 65 6.11 0.20 -11.12
N ILE A 66 7.06 0.98 -11.67
CA ILE A 66 8.16 0.42 -12.44
C ILE A 66 9.39 0.46 -11.54
N ILE A 67 10.07 -0.67 -11.41
CA ILE A 67 11.33 -0.77 -10.70
C ILE A 67 12.47 -1.00 -11.69
N ARG A 68 13.63 -0.35 -11.43
CA ARG A 68 14.91 -0.69 -12.06
C ARG A 68 15.91 -1.04 -10.97
N ALA A 69 16.51 -2.21 -11.08
CA ALA A 69 17.49 -2.71 -10.13
C ALA A 69 18.59 -3.51 -10.83
N VAL A 70 19.77 -3.59 -10.23
CA VAL A 70 20.95 -4.27 -10.77
C VAL A 70 21.38 -5.36 -9.81
N LYS A 71 21.58 -6.59 -10.32
CA LYS A 71 21.95 -7.75 -9.51
C LYS A 71 23.39 -7.66 -8.99
N ASN A 72 23.55 -7.93 -7.70
CA ASN A 72 24.85 -7.96 -7.01
C ASN A 72 25.76 -6.75 -7.32
N ALA A 73 25.15 -5.60 -7.62
CA ALA A 73 25.87 -4.36 -7.76
C ALA A 73 26.07 -3.71 -6.39
N LYS A 74 27.11 -2.89 -6.28
CA LYS A 74 27.32 -2.06 -5.10
C LYS A 74 26.04 -1.26 -4.81
N PRO A 75 25.56 -1.24 -3.56
CA PRO A 75 24.40 -0.43 -3.19
C PRO A 75 24.56 1.01 -3.64
N SER A 76 23.50 1.59 -4.20
CA SER A 76 23.52 2.99 -4.59
C SER A 76 23.38 3.88 -3.36
N SER A 77 24.12 4.97 -3.29
CA SER A 77 23.91 6.00 -2.27
C SER A 77 22.61 6.77 -2.48
N SER A 78 22.13 6.83 -3.74
CA SER A 78 20.88 7.48 -4.08
C SER A 78 20.05 6.64 -5.04
N ILE A 79 18.72 6.79 -4.94
CA ILE A 79 17.73 6.13 -5.79
C ILE A 79 16.87 7.23 -6.42
N ILE A 80 16.64 7.13 -7.73
CA ILE A 80 15.77 8.08 -8.43
C ILE A 80 14.32 7.64 -8.25
N VAL A 81 13.49 8.52 -7.72
CA VAL A 81 12.03 8.36 -7.75
C VAL A 81 11.48 9.29 -8.83
N SER A 82 10.67 8.74 -9.70
CA SER A 82 10.01 9.49 -10.77
C SER A 82 8.49 9.26 -10.73
N GLN A 83 7.75 10.24 -11.22
CA GLN A 83 6.29 10.21 -11.24
C GLN A 83 5.77 10.80 -12.55
N SER A 84 4.71 10.19 -13.10
CA SER A 84 3.90 10.74 -14.20
C SER A 84 2.40 10.55 -13.90
N GLY A 85 1.53 11.19 -14.67
CA GLY A 85 0.07 10.97 -14.54
C GLY A 85 -0.40 9.59 -15.00
N GLY A 86 0.36 8.94 -15.89
CA GLY A 86 0.05 7.62 -16.46
C GLY A 86 -0.34 7.66 -17.94
N GLY A 87 -0.50 8.84 -18.53
CA GLY A 87 -0.67 9.02 -19.97
C GLY A 87 0.68 9.02 -20.72
N VAL A 88 0.67 8.65 -22.00
CA VAL A 88 1.88 8.57 -22.84
C VAL A 88 2.56 9.94 -23.01
N ALA A 89 1.79 11.02 -23.02
CA ALA A 89 2.27 12.39 -23.18
C ALA A 89 2.54 13.10 -21.85
N ASP A 90 2.34 12.42 -20.72
CA ASP A 90 2.48 13.07 -19.41
C ASP A 90 3.95 13.36 -19.08
N ALA A 91 4.19 14.57 -18.58
CA ALA A 91 5.50 14.96 -18.11
C ALA A 91 5.97 14.06 -16.94
N VAL A 92 7.21 13.58 -17.04
CA VAL A 92 7.84 12.80 -15.99
C VAL A 92 8.64 13.72 -15.08
N ARG A 93 8.25 13.80 -13.81
CA ARG A 93 9.04 14.48 -12.78
C ARG A 93 9.93 13.47 -12.09
N SER A 94 11.20 13.79 -11.92
CA SER A 94 12.18 12.91 -11.27
C SER A 94 12.94 13.63 -10.18
N ARG A 95 13.25 12.91 -9.10
CA ARG A 95 14.08 13.39 -7.99
C ARG A 95 14.93 12.26 -7.46
N ALA A 96 16.19 12.57 -7.09
CA ALA A 96 17.05 11.66 -6.37
C ALA A 96 16.79 11.77 -4.86
N PHE A 97 16.73 10.64 -4.19
CA PHE A 97 16.62 10.49 -2.75
C PHE A 97 17.78 9.63 -2.24
N ARG A 98 18.23 9.88 -1.03
CA ARG A 98 19.22 9.00 -0.39
C ARG A 98 18.64 7.59 -0.26
N ALA A 99 19.45 6.56 -0.44
CA ALA A 99 18.97 5.18 -0.34
C ALA A 99 18.30 4.88 1.02
N ALA A 100 18.81 5.45 2.11
CA ALA A 100 18.24 5.34 3.45
C ALA A 100 16.85 6.02 3.61
N GLU A 101 16.50 6.94 2.72
CA GLU A 101 15.16 7.56 2.68
C GLU A 101 14.14 6.64 1.99
N ILE A 102 14.61 5.76 1.10
CA ILE A 102 13.80 4.76 0.42
C ILE A 102 13.68 3.49 1.27
N VAL A 103 14.82 2.96 1.74
CA VAL A 103 14.87 1.77 2.59
C VAL A 103 15.67 2.12 3.84
N SER A 104 15.01 2.15 4.99
CA SER A 104 15.71 2.40 6.25
C SER A 104 16.60 1.22 6.60
N PRO A 105 17.91 1.45 6.91
CA PRO A 105 18.81 0.36 7.31
C PRO A 105 18.39 -0.34 8.60
N THR A 106 17.62 0.33 9.46
CA THR A 106 17.15 -0.18 10.75
C THR A 106 15.77 -0.84 10.69
N ASP A 107 15.11 -0.79 9.53
CA ASP A 107 13.78 -1.35 9.37
C ASP A 107 13.85 -2.85 9.08
N THR A 108 13.49 -3.67 10.07
CA THR A 108 13.44 -5.13 9.97
C THR A 108 12.35 -5.63 9.00
N GLU A 109 11.34 -4.80 8.73
CA GLU A 109 10.29 -5.10 7.74
C GLU A 109 10.74 -4.83 6.30
N ALA A 110 11.86 -4.13 6.15
CA ALA A 110 12.45 -3.79 4.86
C ALA A 110 11.48 -3.04 3.92
N PHE A 111 10.65 -2.14 4.48
CA PHE A 111 9.71 -1.35 3.69
C PHE A 111 10.43 -0.47 2.66
N ILE A 112 9.88 -0.43 1.46
CA ILE A 112 10.36 0.41 0.37
C ILE A 112 9.45 1.64 0.32
N HIS A 113 9.92 2.74 0.91
CA HIS A 113 9.22 4.02 0.88
C HIS A 113 9.43 4.70 -0.46
N ILE A 114 8.40 5.32 -0.99
CA ILE A 114 8.45 5.99 -2.29
C ILE A 114 8.01 7.45 -2.13
N PRO A 115 8.88 8.33 -1.60
CA PRO A 115 8.57 9.73 -1.48
C PRO A 115 8.55 10.38 -2.87
N THR A 116 7.50 11.11 -3.21
CA THR A 116 7.40 11.86 -4.47
C THR A 116 7.70 13.34 -4.27
N CYS A 117 7.70 13.81 -3.01
CA CYS A 117 8.00 15.19 -2.63
C CYS A 117 8.71 15.25 -1.28
N LYS A 118 9.23 16.44 -0.91
CA LYS A 118 9.94 16.64 0.38
C LYS A 118 9.00 16.55 1.58
N GLU A 119 7.75 16.90 1.39
CA GLU A 119 6.72 16.88 2.44
C GLU A 119 6.49 15.46 2.95
N HIS A 120 6.58 14.43 2.09
CA HIS A 120 6.51 13.04 2.51
C HIS A 120 7.65 12.64 3.45
N LEU A 121 8.86 13.16 3.21
CA LEU A 121 10.00 12.93 4.10
C LEU A 121 9.84 13.68 5.43
N ALA A 122 9.33 14.91 5.38
CA ALA A 122 9.06 15.70 6.57
C ALA A 122 8.00 15.03 7.46
N ALA A 123 6.90 14.57 6.88
CA ALA A 123 5.86 13.83 7.59
C ALA A 123 6.41 12.55 8.24
N ARG A 124 7.21 11.77 7.50
CA ARG A 124 7.87 10.58 8.04
C ARG A 124 8.82 10.92 9.20
N ALA A 125 9.62 11.97 9.05
CA ALA A 125 10.51 12.41 10.12
C ALA A 125 9.75 12.89 11.35
N HIS A 126 8.58 13.50 11.17
CA HIS A 126 7.71 13.88 12.28
C HIS A 126 7.16 12.65 13.01
N VAL A 127 6.60 11.69 12.28
CA VAL A 127 6.10 10.45 12.88
C VAL A 127 7.21 9.67 13.60
N ALA A 128 8.43 9.66 13.06
CA ALA A 128 9.56 8.97 13.70
C ALA A 128 10.02 9.60 15.02
N ARG A 129 9.56 10.82 15.36
CA ARG A 129 9.83 11.48 16.65
C ARG A 129 8.79 11.17 17.73
N LEU A 130 7.72 10.46 17.37
CA LEU A 130 6.72 10.07 18.36
C LEU A 130 7.32 9.05 19.34
N ASP A 131 7.12 9.27 20.63
CA ASP A 131 7.71 8.47 21.69
C ASP A 131 7.09 7.09 21.86
N SER A 132 5.93 6.87 21.23
CA SER A 132 5.18 5.62 21.34
C SER A 132 4.75 5.07 19.98
N THR A 133 4.64 3.75 19.92
CA THR A 133 4.02 3.02 18.81
C THR A 133 2.61 2.59 19.20
N LEU A 134 1.76 2.23 18.24
CA LEU A 134 0.43 1.70 18.54
C LEU A 134 0.50 0.48 19.45
N ASP A 135 1.46 -0.41 19.23
CA ASP A 135 1.67 -1.60 20.05
C ASP A 135 1.97 -1.25 21.51
N ARG A 136 2.84 -0.25 21.77
CA ARG A 136 3.11 0.24 23.13
C ARG A 136 1.90 0.87 23.80
N LEU A 137 0.97 1.40 23.01
CA LEU A 137 -0.31 1.93 23.48
C LEU A 137 -1.39 0.85 23.66
N GLY A 138 -1.05 -0.43 23.43
CA GLY A 138 -2.00 -1.53 23.46
C GLY A 138 -3.00 -1.53 22.31
N LEU A 139 -2.71 -0.81 21.23
CA LEU A 139 -3.58 -0.68 20.08
C LEU A 139 -3.11 -1.59 18.94
N THR A 140 -4.06 -2.27 18.31
CA THR A 140 -3.82 -3.10 17.14
C THR A 140 -4.53 -2.51 15.92
N VAL A 141 -3.97 -2.76 14.74
CA VAL A 141 -4.56 -2.36 13.46
C VAL A 141 -4.97 -3.61 12.70
N SER A 142 -6.22 -3.64 12.27
CA SER A 142 -6.73 -4.70 11.38
C SER A 142 -7.57 -4.11 10.24
N THR A 143 -7.68 -4.86 9.14
CA THR A 143 -8.68 -4.56 8.11
C THR A 143 -10.03 -5.10 8.53
N GLY A 144 -11.11 -4.41 8.16
CA GLY A 144 -12.46 -4.91 8.35
C GLY A 144 -12.65 -6.28 7.70
N ARG A 145 -13.35 -7.17 8.38
CA ARG A 145 -13.53 -8.57 7.95
C ARG A 145 -14.62 -8.76 6.91
N VAL A 146 -15.51 -7.76 6.75
CA VAL A 146 -16.63 -7.84 5.83
C VAL A 146 -16.18 -7.54 4.41
N VAL A 147 -16.47 -8.46 3.50
CA VAL A 147 -16.28 -8.29 2.06
C VAL A 147 -17.66 -8.21 1.43
N ASP A 148 -18.09 -7.04 0.96
CA ASP A 148 -19.45 -6.72 0.51
C ASP A 148 -20.08 -7.81 -0.37
N PHE A 149 -19.38 -8.23 -1.41
CA PHE A 149 -19.91 -9.19 -2.37
C PHE A 149 -20.06 -10.62 -1.82
N ARG A 150 -19.34 -10.95 -0.73
CA ARG A 150 -19.42 -12.26 -0.04
C ARG A 150 -20.46 -12.27 1.07
N ALA A 151 -20.83 -11.10 1.57
CA ALA A 151 -21.74 -10.94 2.70
C ALA A 151 -23.09 -10.30 2.29
N ARG A 152 -23.42 -10.27 0.98
CA ARG A 152 -24.61 -9.57 0.45
C ARG A 152 -25.90 -9.94 1.17
N ASP A 153 -26.11 -11.21 1.43
CA ASP A 153 -27.34 -11.72 2.02
C ASP A 153 -27.53 -11.29 3.49
N HIS A 154 -26.44 -10.89 4.13
CA HIS A 154 -26.42 -10.45 5.53
C HIS A 154 -26.37 -8.93 5.68
N ILE A 155 -26.02 -8.18 4.63
CA ILE A 155 -25.92 -6.72 4.68
C ILE A 155 -27.30 -6.08 4.62
N ARG A 156 -27.52 -5.03 5.43
CA ARG A 156 -28.76 -4.25 5.51
C ARG A 156 -28.50 -2.77 5.27
N GLN A 157 -29.40 -2.15 4.51
CA GLN A 157 -29.27 -0.71 4.21
C GLN A 157 -29.48 0.13 5.46
N GLN A 158 -30.39 -0.28 6.33
CA GLN A 158 -30.70 0.39 7.59
C GLN A 158 -30.54 -0.57 8.76
N PRO A 159 -30.25 -0.06 9.95
CA PRO A 159 -30.27 -0.85 11.18
C PRO A 159 -31.66 -1.43 11.43
N GLU A 160 -31.72 -2.70 11.83
CA GLU A 160 -32.92 -3.41 12.23
C GLU A 160 -32.61 -4.35 13.40
N ALA A 161 -33.62 -4.94 14.01
CA ALA A 161 -33.41 -5.89 15.10
C ALA A 161 -32.52 -7.07 14.64
N GLY A 162 -31.56 -7.45 15.46
CA GLY A 162 -30.58 -8.52 15.14
C GLY A 162 -29.50 -8.12 14.13
N THR A 163 -29.19 -6.81 14.05
CA THR A 163 -28.07 -6.32 13.23
C THR A 163 -27.04 -5.57 14.05
N CYS A 164 -25.78 -5.63 13.62
CA CYS A 164 -24.67 -4.83 14.13
C CYS A 164 -24.32 -3.68 13.17
N PRO A 165 -23.72 -2.59 13.66
CA PRO A 165 -23.18 -1.53 12.83
C PRO A 165 -22.17 -2.03 11.81
N LEU A 166 -22.34 -1.63 10.55
CA LEU A 166 -21.37 -1.84 9.47
C LEU A 166 -20.77 -0.49 9.07
N ILE A 167 -19.51 -0.29 9.40
CA ILE A 167 -18.84 0.99 9.25
C ILE A 167 -18.01 1.02 7.96
N TYR A 168 -18.26 2.02 7.13
CA TYR A 168 -17.53 2.34 5.90
C TYR A 168 -16.85 3.70 6.01
N PRO A 169 -15.93 4.04 5.11
CA PRO A 169 -15.31 5.36 5.09
C PRO A 169 -16.29 6.53 5.06
N CYS A 170 -17.49 6.35 4.48
CA CYS A 170 -18.52 7.39 4.45
C CYS A 170 -19.16 7.71 5.81
N HIS A 171 -18.93 6.87 6.82
CA HIS A 171 -19.38 7.11 8.18
C HIS A 171 -18.40 7.97 8.99
N PHE A 172 -17.20 8.23 8.45
CA PHE A 172 -16.24 9.09 9.13
C PHE A 172 -16.44 10.54 8.68
N ASP A 173 -16.69 11.40 9.63
CA ASP A 173 -16.67 12.86 9.47
C ASP A 173 -15.55 13.41 10.35
N ARG A 174 -14.47 13.90 9.71
CA ARG A 174 -13.25 14.37 10.34
C ARG A 174 -12.64 13.30 11.27
N LEU A 175 -12.83 13.43 12.59
CA LEU A 175 -12.28 12.53 13.61
C LEU A 175 -13.36 11.65 14.27
N PHE A 176 -14.61 11.75 13.84
CA PHE A 176 -15.75 11.11 14.47
C PHE A 176 -16.46 10.14 13.51
N VAL A 177 -17.09 9.13 14.10
CA VAL A 177 -17.98 8.21 13.37
C VAL A 177 -19.41 8.70 13.54
N THR A 178 -20.08 8.99 12.43
CA THR A 178 -21.50 9.29 12.36
C THR A 178 -22.24 8.07 11.80
N TRP A 179 -23.03 7.43 12.62
CA TRP A 179 -23.76 6.23 12.23
C TRP A 179 -25.18 6.23 12.81
N PRO A 180 -26.20 5.80 12.07
CA PRO A 180 -26.18 5.43 10.66
C PRO A 180 -26.06 6.65 9.72
N ALA A 181 -25.45 6.45 8.53
CA ALA A 181 -25.38 7.48 7.50
C ALA A 181 -26.64 7.44 6.64
N LEU A 182 -27.63 8.24 6.95
CA LEU A 182 -28.96 8.22 6.33
C LEU A 182 -28.96 8.62 4.84
N LYS A 183 -27.98 9.41 4.40
CA LYS A 183 -27.86 9.91 3.02
C LYS A 183 -26.83 9.16 2.17
N GLY A 184 -26.22 8.09 2.69
CA GLY A 184 -25.16 7.36 2.01
C GLY A 184 -25.69 6.27 1.06
N ARG A 185 -24.92 5.93 0.02
CA ARG A 185 -25.18 4.77 -0.85
C ARG A 185 -24.70 3.45 -0.24
N LYS A 186 -23.89 3.51 0.82
CA LYS A 186 -23.36 2.34 1.51
C LYS A 186 -24.33 1.87 2.58
N PRO A 187 -24.43 0.55 2.78
CA PRO A 187 -25.27 -0.01 3.84
C PRO A 187 -24.74 0.36 5.23
N ASN A 188 -25.64 0.33 6.20
CA ASN A 188 -25.34 0.75 7.57
C ASN A 188 -25.23 -0.42 8.56
N ALA A 189 -25.68 -1.61 8.19
CA ALA A 189 -25.73 -2.72 9.13
C ALA A 189 -25.45 -4.08 8.50
N ILE A 190 -25.06 -5.03 9.31
CA ILE A 190 -24.94 -6.44 8.97
C ILE A 190 -25.72 -7.27 9.97
N ARG A 191 -26.45 -8.31 9.51
CA ARG A 191 -27.15 -9.25 10.38
C ARG A 191 -26.14 -9.93 11.29
N GLU A 192 -26.48 -10.06 12.57
CA GLU A 192 -25.72 -10.80 13.55
C GLU A 192 -26.35 -12.18 13.73
N ASP A 193 -25.69 -13.20 13.19
CA ASP A 193 -26.08 -14.60 13.26
C ASP A 193 -24.84 -15.50 13.32
N GLU A 194 -25.01 -16.81 13.45
CA GLU A 194 -23.89 -17.75 13.52
C GLU A 194 -22.97 -17.71 12.29
N GLN A 195 -23.47 -17.31 11.13
CA GLN A 195 -22.68 -17.22 9.90
C GLN A 195 -21.83 -15.95 9.86
N THR A 196 -22.32 -14.87 10.44
CA THR A 196 -21.67 -13.56 10.45
C THR A 196 -20.89 -13.28 11.72
N LYS A 197 -21.04 -14.06 12.79
CA LYS A 197 -20.38 -13.89 14.09
C LYS A 197 -18.84 -13.67 13.97
N ARG A 198 -18.19 -14.39 13.05
CA ARG A 198 -16.76 -14.23 12.78
C ARG A 198 -16.40 -12.91 12.08
N LEU A 199 -17.36 -12.20 11.51
CA LEU A 199 -17.18 -10.94 10.79
C LEU A 199 -17.36 -9.74 11.71
N VAL A 200 -18.04 -9.94 12.85
CA VAL A 200 -18.23 -8.91 13.89
C VAL A 200 -17.00 -8.84 14.78
N ILE A 201 -16.65 -7.63 15.21
CA ILE A 201 -15.48 -7.34 16.07
C ILE A 201 -16.01 -6.84 17.41
#